data_62024df2367f14d78ff74d8e5eddd15f
#
_entry.id   62024df2367f14d78ff74d8e5eddd15f
#
_cell.length_a   1.000
_cell.length_b   1.000
_cell.length_c   1.000
_cell.angle_alpha   90.00
_cell.angle_beta   90.00
_cell.angle_gamma   90.00
#
_symmetry.space_group_name_H-M   'P 1'
#
loop_
_entity.id
_entity.type
_entity.pdbx_description
1 polymer ?
#
loop_
_entity_poly.entity_id
_entity_poly.type
_entity_poly.pdbx_seq_one_letter_code
_entity_poly.pdbx_strand_id
1 'polypeptide(L)'
;MALIVVIDDDEAIRTLIAAALRFEGYEVMEAQDGAEGLTVVRDHRPDLVVSDVNMPVMDGFAMCQALRSEPAIQATPVILLTSLQERAYVRAGMTSGADDYLTKPIDFDDLLAATATQLNKHLMRQSAQDNAVGSAIDEALQAQEKKLSHLYEKRLLAELADKWPTAQALVTDQKFSSASVLFVDVVNFPMLSEKLSSTELSEVVRQFYKNAGDTLYLFGAFDMQFVGEGLLAVFVDSTDTDTVNHGLRAVRAALGLIDSAQRVQVFLQSHFAGRALPRFEVCVALNSGAVTLTRLEDPLWGKPQTLPVGDSVSTTLLLQKQATQAGWKIAASASMLREVAGALKTGRRKRFSLAGRSSAMDAAEVLGISS
;
A
#
# COMPACT_ATOMS: atom_id res chain seq x y z
N MET A 1 -15.33 -3.49 21.99
CA MET A 1 -14.69 -4.78 22.32
C MET A 1 -14.98 -5.71 21.16
N ALA A 2 -14.04 -6.49 20.69
CA ALA A 2 -14.29 -7.43 19.59
C ALA A 2 -15.03 -8.66 20.14
N LEU A 3 -16.04 -9.11 19.39
CA LEU A 3 -16.85 -10.29 19.70
C LEU A 3 -16.31 -11.50 18.95
N ILE A 4 -15.98 -12.56 19.66
CA ILE A 4 -15.44 -13.82 19.13
C ILE A 4 -16.41 -14.96 19.42
N VAL A 5 -16.65 -15.82 18.44
CA VAL A 5 -17.42 -17.08 18.65
C VAL A 5 -16.43 -18.24 18.68
N VAL A 6 -16.46 -19.03 19.74
CA VAL A 6 -15.66 -20.26 19.91
C VAL A 6 -16.57 -21.46 19.75
N ILE A 7 -16.22 -22.36 18.84
CA ILE A 7 -17.00 -23.56 18.48
C ILE A 7 -16.13 -24.80 18.63
N ASP A 8 -16.47 -25.67 19.55
CA ASP A 8 -15.79 -26.95 19.78
C ASP A 8 -16.76 -27.87 20.50
N ASP A 9 -16.83 -29.15 20.15
CA ASP A 9 -17.73 -30.12 20.79
C ASP A 9 -17.22 -30.57 22.17
N ASP A 10 -15.91 -30.44 22.41
CA ASP A 10 -15.33 -30.68 23.75
C ASP A 10 -15.53 -29.43 24.64
N GLU A 11 -16.41 -29.57 25.65
CA GLU A 11 -16.70 -28.49 26.60
C GLU A 11 -15.46 -27.98 27.34
N ALA A 12 -14.51 -28.85 27.65
CA ALA A 12 -13.32 -28.46 28.39
C ALA A 12 -12.40 -27.62 27.53
N ILE A 13 -12.19 -28.00 26.26
CA ILE A 13 -11.38 -27.25 25.29
C ILE A 13 -12.07 -25.92 24.99
N ARG A 14 -13.35 -25.93 24.70
CA ARG A 14 -14.14 -24.75 24.43
C ARG A 14 -14.07 -23.71 25.55
N THR A 15 -14.28 -24.16 26.80
CA THR A 15 -14.20 -23.28 27.97
C THR A 15 -12.79 -22.74 28.17
N LEU A 16 -11.75 -23.50 27.91
CA LEU A 16 -10.37 -23.10 28.08
C LEU A 16 -9.98 -22.02 27.06
N ILE A 17 -10.35 -22.21 25.80
CA ILE A 17 -10.14 -21.22 24.73
C ILE A 17 -10.91 -19.94 25.07
N ALA A 18 -12.19 -20.06 25.45
CA ALA A 18 -13.03 -18.93 25.81
C ALA A 18 -12.45 -18.13 26.99
N ALA A 19 -11.92 -18.83 28.01
CA ALA A 19 -11.29 -18.19 29.16
C ALA A 19 -10.04 -17.42 28.77
N ALA A 20 -9.17 -17.98 27.91
CA ALA A 20 -7.96 -17.32 27.43
C ALA A 20 -8.29 -16.05 26.64
N LEU A 21 -9.26 -16.10 25.74
CA LEU A 21 -9.69 -14.94 24.96
C LEU A 21 -10.36 -13.86 25.82
N ARG A 22 -11.18 -14.24 26.80
CA ARG A 22 -11.79 -13.30 27.77
C ARG A 22 -10.73 -12.62 28.64
N PHE A 23 -9.67 -13.33 28.99
CA PHE A 23 -8.56 -12.78 29.76
C PHE A 23 -7.85 -11.64 29.00
N GLU A 24 -7.73 -11.77 27.68
CA GLU A 24 -7.18 -10.72 26.79
C GLU A 24 -8.19 -9.59 26.49
N GLY A 25 -9.39 -9.63 27.08
CA GLY A 25 -10.37 -8.56 26.98
C GLY A 25 -11.33 -8.68 25.79
N TYR A 26 -11.44 -9.84 25.15
CA TYR A 26 -12.44 -10.08 24.11
C TYR A 26 -13.78 -10.52 24.72
N GLU A 27 -14.86 -10.17 24.04
CA GLU A 27 -16.18 -10.73 24.33
C GLU A 27 -16.31 -12.08 23.61
N VAL A 28 -16.75 -13.12 24.33
CA VAL A 28 -16.74 -14.49 23.78
C VAL A 28 -18.10 -15.15 23.94
N MET A 29 -18.67 -15.61 22.84
CA MET A 29 -19.81 -16.52 22.77
C MET A 29 -19.31 -17.93 22.43
N GLU A 30 -20.05 -18.93 22.87
CA GLU A 30 -19.70 -20.34 22.73
C GLU A 30 -20.78 -21.11 21.99
N ALA A 31 -20.39 -22.11 21.17
CA ALA A 31 -21.28 -23.04 20.52
C ALA A 31 -20.66 -24.46 20.53
N GLN A 32 -21.50 -25.49 20.55
CA GLN A 32 -21.05 -26.89 20.71
C GLN A 32 -20.87 -27.63 19.38
N ASP A 33 -21.35 -27.09 18.28
CA ASP A 33 -21.19 -27.64 16.93
C ASP A 33 -21.30 -26.55 15.85
N GLY A 34 -20.95 -26.89 14.60
CA GLY A 34 -20.95 -25.92 13.51
C GLY A 34 -22.32 -25.37 13.13
N ALA A 35 -23.42 -26.09 13.39
CA ALA A 35 -24.77 -25.63 13.09
C ALA A 35 -25.25 -24.58 14.09
N GLU A 36 -25.00 -24.81 15.39
CA GLU A 36 -25.23 -23.82 16.44
C GLU A 36 -24.33 -22.61 16.22
N GLY A 37 -23.04 -22.84 15.93
CA GLY A 37 -22.06 -21.78 15.64
C GLY A 37 -22.52 -20.89 14.50
N LEU A 38 -22.99 -21.46 13.39
CA LEU A 38 -23.50 -20.69 12.25
C LEU A 38 -24.72 -19.85 12.63
N THR A 39 -25.60 -20.35 13.50
CA THR A 39 -26.77 -19.59 14.00
C THR A 39 -26.32 -18.40 14.84
N VAL A 40 -25.36 -18.62 15.78
CA VAL A 40 -24.78 -17.53 16.59
C VAL A 40 -24.11 -16.47 15.71
N VAL A 41 -23.37 -16.88 14.66
CA VAL A 41 -22.72 -15.94 13.73
C VAL A 41 -23.74 -15.10 12.96
N ARG A 42 -24.86 -15.68 12.52
CA ARG A 42 -25.94 -14.94 11.84
C ARG A 42 -26.60 -13.89 12.73
N ASP A 43 -26.88 -14.26 13.97
CA ASP A 43 -27.60 -13.42 14.91
C ASP A 43 -26.77 -12.29 15.49
N HIS A 44 -25.50 -12.55 15.76
CA HIS A 44 -24.63 -11.65 16.51
C HIS A 44 -23.52 -10.99 15.67
N ARG A 45 -23.26 -11.49 14.46
CA ARG A 45 -22.23 -10.96 13.53
C ARG A 45 -20.88 -10.69 14.22
N PRO A 46 -20.22 -11.73 14.72
CA PRO A 46 -18.97 -11.59 15.44
C PRO A 46 -17.84 -11.08 14.55
N ASP A 47 -16.81 -10.54 15.18
CA ASP A 47 -15.61 -10.05 14.51
C ASP A 47 -14.66 -11.18 14.10
N LEU A 48 -14.79 -12.37 14.75
CA LEU A 48 -13.97 -13.56 14.49
C LEU A 48 -14.69 -14.83 14.93
N VAL A 49 -14.45 -15.93 14.21
CA VAL A 49 -14.85 -17.29 14.61
C VAL A 49 -13.60 -18.12 14.81
N VAL A 50 -13.52 -18.85 15.93
CA VAL A 50 -12.54 -19.89 16.20
C VAL A 50 -13.28 -21.22 16.30
N SER A 51 -13.03 -22.16 15.40
CA SER A 51 -13.81 -23.40 15.32
C SER A 51 -12.94 -24.63 15.26
N ASP A 52 -13.30 -25.67 16.00
CA ASP A 52 -12.74 -27.00 15.70
C ASP A 52 -13.19 -27.48 14.32
N VAL A 53 -12.37 -28.34 13.73
CA VAL A 53 -12.70 -28.99 12.44
C VAL A 53 -13.63 -30.17 12.68
N ASN A 54 -13.34 -31.04 13.63
CA ASN A 54 -14.04 -32.29 13.83
C ASN A 54 -15.15 -32.18 14.89
N MET A 55 -16.35 -31.87 14.45
CA MET A 55 -17.50 -31.77 15.35
C MET A 55 -18.68 -32.59 14.82
N PRO A 56 -19.58 -33.09 15.71
CA PRO A 56 -20.82 -33.69 15.28
C PRO A 56 -21.75 -32.71 14.60
N VAL A 57 -22.80 -33.21 13.94
CA VAL A 57 -23.85 -32.44 13.27
C VAL A 57 -23.34 -31.66 12.06
N MET A 58 -22.44 -30.71 12.25
CA MET A 58 -21.78 -29.94 11.19
C MET A 58 -20.30 -29.73 11.56
N ASP A 59 -19.40 -30.20 10.72
CA ASP A 59 -17.96 -30.00 10.91
C ASP A 59 -17.52 -28.56 10.59
N GLY A 60 -16.32 -28.16 11.04
CA GLY A 60 -15.81 -26.81 10.87
C GLY A 60 -15.62 -26.41 9.41
N PHE A 61 -15.34 -27.35 8.50
CA PHE A 61 -15.22 -27.04 7.06
C PHE A 61 -16.58 -26.75 6.44
N ALA A 62 -17.60 -27.56 6.74
CA ALA A 62 -18.97 -27.35 6.27
C ALA A 62 -19.55 -26.03 6.80
N MET A 63 -19.30 -25.73 8.08
CA MET A 63 -19.67 -24.45 8.71
C MET A 63 -18.99 -23.27 8.00
N CYS A 64 -17.69 -23.35 7.74
CA CYS A 64 -16.96 -22.30 7.03
C CYS A 64 -17.50 -22.09 5.61
N GLN A 65 -17.79 -23.17 4.84
CA GLN A 65 -18.39 -23.07 3.52
C GLN A 65 -19.79 -22.42 3.56
N ALA A 66 -20.63 -22.80 4.52
CA ALA A 66 -21.95 -22.20 4.70
C ALA A 66 -21.83 -20.69 5.01
N LEU A 67 -20.91 -20.32 5.90
CA LEU A 67 -20.62 -18.94 6.24
C LEU A 67 -20.18 -18.13 5.01
N ARG A 68 -19.28 -18.66 4.17
CA ARG A 68 -18.80 -18.00 2.94
C ARG A 68 -19.88 -17.85 1.87
N SER A 69 -20.91 -18.69 1.88
CA SER A 69 -22.02 -18.61 0.91
C SER A 69 -23.06 -17.53 1.24
N GLU A 70 -23.01 -16.94 2.45
CA GLU A 70 -23.97 -15.94 2.90
C GLU A 70 -23.41 -14.52 2.85
N PRO A 71 -23.91 -13.63 1.96
CA PRO A 71 -23.37 -12.27 1.79
C PRO A 71 -23.31 -11.43 3.07
N ALA A 72 -24.21 -11.69 4.03
CA ALA A 72 -24.31 -10.92 5.27
C ALA A 72 -23.20 -11.23 6.28
N ILE A 73 -22.58 -12.42 6.20
CA ILE A 73 -21.59 -12.92 7.16
C ILE A 73 -20.33 -13.47 6.49
N GLN A 74 -20.28 -13.54 5.15
CA GLN A 74 -19.16 -14.13 4.41
C GLN A 74 -17.80 -13.47 4.70
N ALA A 75 -17.81 -12.24 5.19
CA ALA A 75 -16.60 -11.47 5.50
C ALA A 75 -16.06 -11.77 6.91
N THR A 76 -16.79 -12.48 7.77
CA THR A 76 -16.34 -12.83 9.12
C THR A 76 -15.13 -13.76 9.04
N PRO A 77 -13.97 -13.42 9.63
CA PRO A 77 -12.80 -14.27 9.61
C PRO A 77 -13.02 -15.54 10.42
N VAL A 78 -12.41 -16.65 9.97
CA VAL A 78 -12.51 -17.96 10.59
C VAL A 78 -11.11 -18.55 10.80
N ILE A 79 -10.77 -18.89 12.04
CA ILE A 79 -9.60 -19.70 12.40
C ILE A 79 -10.07 -21.11 12.67
N LEU A 80 -9.52 -22.10 11.96
CA LEU A 80 -9.83 -23.51 12.18
C LEU A 80 -8.75 -24.18 13.04
N LEU A 81 -9.21 -24.92 14.03
CA LEU A 81 -8.37 -25.75 14.90
C LEU A 81 -8.31 -27.17 14.33
N THR A 82 -7.11 -27.67 14.01
CA THR A 82 -6.97 -28.92 13.26
C THR A 82 -5.96 -29.87 13.93
N SER A 83 -6.12 -31.19 13.75
CA SER A 83 -5.09 -32.14 14.11
C SER A 83 -3.96 -32.20 13.07
N LEU A 84 -2.78 -32.73 13.48
CA LEU A 84 -1.62 -32.90 12.57
C LEU A 84 -1.93 -33.78 11.34
N GLN A 85 -2.84 -34.73 11.48
CA GLN A 85 -3.23 -35.63 10.41
C GLN A 85 -4.11 -34.94 9.36
N GLU A 86 -4.90 -33.97 9.75
CA GLU A 86 -5.79 -33.21 8.88
C GLU A 86 -5.03 -32.16 8.04
N ARG A 87 -3.86 -31.72 8.48
CA ARG A 87 -2.98 -30.81 7.72
C ARG A 87 -2.62 -31.36 6.32
N ALA A 88 -2.56 -32.68 6.16
CA ALA A 88 -2.34 -33.31 4.87
C ALA A 88 -3.55 -33.17 3.93
N TYR A 89 -4.79 -33.19 4.47
CA TYR A 89 -6.03 -32.99 3.74
C TYR A 89 -6.30 -31.50 3.43
N VAL A 90 -5.90 -30.58 4.31
CA VAL A 90 -6.01 -29.13 4.09
C VAL A 90 -5.15 -28.69 2.91
N ARG A 91 -3.97 -29.29 2.68
CA ARG A 91 -3.15 -29.03 1.47
C ARG A 91 -3.74 -29.57 0.19
N ALA A 92 -4.57 -30.60 0.25
CA ALA A 92 -5.25 -31.17 -0.93
C ALA A 92 -6.58 -30.49 -1.24
N GLY A 93 -7.17 -29.76 -0.28
CA GLY A 93 -8.48 -29.09 -0.40
C GLY A 93 -8.42 -27.63 0.05
N MET A 94 -7.62 -26.76 -0.60
CA MET A 94 -7.55 -25.30 -0.34
C MET A 94 -8.87 -24.52 -0.63
N THR A 95 -10.02 -25.16 -0.45
CA THR A 95 -11.35 -24.63 -0.78
C THR A 95 -12.25 -24.38 0.42
N SER A 96 -11.76 -24.54 1.66
CA SER A 96 -12.63 -24.37 2.85
C SER A 96 -12.99 -22.92 3.15
N GLY A 97 -12.22 -21.95 2.66
CA GLY A 97 -12.48 -20.51 2.89
C GLY A 97 -12.12 -20.01 4.30
N ALA A 98 -11.37 -20.78 5.10
CA ALA A 98 -10.82 -20.31 6.35
C ALA A 98 -9.69 -19.31 6.16
N ASP A 99 -9.56 -18.36 7.09
CA ASP A 99 -8.53 -17.32 7.03
C ASP A 99 -7.22 -17.75 7.71
N ASP A 100 -7.29 -18.73 8.64
CA ASP A 100 -6.13 -19.27 9.33
C ASP A 100 -6.39 -20.67 9.89
N TYR A 101 -5.30 -21.38 10.24
CA TYR A 101 -5.33 -22.74 10.80
C TYR A 101 -4.33 -22.89 11.94
N LEU A 102 -4.78 -23.39 13.10
CA LEU A 102 -3.93 -23.72 14.22
C LEU A 102 -3.99 -25.22 14.49
N THR A 103 -2.85 -25.80 14.85
CA THR A 103 -2.75 -27.24 15.12
C THR A 103 -2.98 -27.55 16.60
N LYS A 104 -3.80 -28.58 16.88
CA LYS A 104 -3.92 -29.14 18.21
C LYS A 104 -2.68 -30.05 18.53
N PRO A 105 -2.06 -30.01 19.74
CA PRO A 105 -2.49 -29.24 20.91
C PRO A 105 -2.27 -27.71 20.68
N ILE A 106 -3.23 -26.93 21.15
CA ILE A 106 -3.26 -25.49 20.91
C ILE A 106 -2.22 -24.79 21.79
N ASP A 107 -1.30 -24.06 21.17
CA ASP A 107 -0.49 -23.09 21.87
C ASP A 107 -1.32 -21.79 22.01
N PHE A 108 -1.50 -21.31 23.24
CA PHE A 108 -2.31 -20.13 23.49
C PHE A 108 -1.67 -18.84 22.98
N ASP A 109 -0.34 -18.75 22.97
CA ASP A 109 0.36 -17.60 22.40
C ASP A 109 0.12 -17.51 20.89
N ASP A 110 0.17 -18.67 20.20
CA ASP A 110 -0.17 -18.76 18.78
C ASP A 110 -1.65 -18.40 18.51
N LEU A 111 -2.57 -18.88 19.37
CA LEU A 111 -4.00 -18.56 19.25
C LEU A 111 -4.25 -17.05 19.40
N LEU A 112 -3.66 -16.42 20.39
CA LEU A 112 -3.82 -14.98 20.64
C LEU A 112 -3.19 -14.15 19.51
N ALA A 113 -2.02 -14.55 19.03
CA ALA A 113 -1.35 -13.90 17.90
C ALA A 113 -2.16 -14.01 16.61
N ALA A 114 -2.72 -15.18 16.29
CA ALA A 114 -3.59 -15.40 15.13
C ALA A 114 -4.88 -14.59 15.25
N THR A 115 -5.51 -14.61 16.44
CA THR A 115 -6.72 -13.82 16.74
C THR A 115 -6.49 -12.34 16.50
N ALA A 116 -5.44 -11.75 17.10
CA ALA A 116 -5.10 -10.35 16.92
C ALA A 116 -4.83 -10.00 15.44
N THR A 117 -4.15 -10.90 14.73
CA THR A 117 -3.85 -10.72 13.31
C THR A 117 -5.11 -10.69 12.44
N GLN A 118 -6.04 -11.63 12.65
CA GLN A 118 -7.26 -11.70 11.85
C GLN A 118 -8.23 -10.57 12.19
N LEU A 119 -8.35 -10.17 13.45
CA LEU A 119 -9.15 -9.02 13.87
C LEU A 119 -8.61 -7.71 13.26
N ASN A 120 -7.30 -7.50 13.26
CA ASN A 120 -6.69 -6.34 12.61
C ASN A 120 -6.94 -6.31 11.10
N LYS A 121 -6.83 -7.46 10.43
CA LYS A 121 -7.15 -7.57 8.99
C LYS A 121 -8.64 -7.28 8.74
N HIS A 122 -9.53 -7.76 9.60
CA HIS A 122 -10.97 -7.51 9.48
C HIS A 122 -11.32 -6.03 9.65
N LEU A 123 -10.78 -5.37 10.67
CA LEU A 123 -10.95 -3.94 10.90
C LEU A 123 -10.40 -3.09 9.74
N MET A 124 -9.25 -3.48 9.18
CA MET A 124 -8.69 -2.81 8.00
C MET A 124 -9.59 -2.98 6.76
N ARG A 125 -10.20 -4.15 6.58
CA ARG A 125 -11.17 -4.40 5.50
C ARG A 125 -12.45 -3.58 5.66
N GLN A 126 -12.98 -3.47 6.87
CA GLN A 126 -14.17 -2.66 7.15
C GLN A 126 -13.94 -1.16 6.95
N SER A 127 -12.81 -0.65 7.44
CA SER A 127 -12.44 0.76 7.24
C SER A 127 -12.14 1.10 5.76
N ALA A 128 -11.75 0.12 4.95
CA ALA A 128 -11.52 0.28 3.51
C ALA A 128 -12.84 0.32 2.70
N GLN A 129 -13.91 -0.33 3.18
CA GLN A 129 -15.25 -0.24 2.57
C GLN A 129 -15.86 1.15 2.74
N ASP A 130 -15.59 1.82 3.86
CA ASP A 130 -16.05 3.20 4.11
C ASP A 130 -15.23 4.25 3.34
N ASN A 131 -14.05 3.87 2.83
CA ASN A 131 -13.19 4.71 2.01
C ASN A 131 -12.87 4.03 0.67
N ALA A 132 -13.75 4.21 -0.33
CA ALA A 132 -13.59 3.65 -1.68
C ALA A 132 -12.26 4.01 -2.38
N VAL A 133 -11.53 5.01 -1.88
CA VAL A 133 -10.19 5.38 -2.32
C VAL A 133 -9.12 4.47 -1.71
N GLY A 134 -9.30 4.00 -0.48
CA GLY A 134 -8.37 3.08 0.19
C GLY A 134 -8.38 1.68 -0.43
N SER A 135 -9.54 1.15 -0.82
CA SER A 135 -9.63 -0.22 -1.35
C SER A 135 -8.95 -0.39 -2.71
N ALA A 136 -9.03 0.63 -3.59
CA ALA A 136 -8.34 0.60 -4.89
C ALA A 136 -6.81 0.70 -4.76
N ILE A 137 -6.34 1.37 -3.70
CA ILE A 137 -4.91 1.47 -3.37
C ILE A 137 -4.40 0.16 -2.74
N ASP A 138 -5.18 -0.45 -1.82
CA ASP A 138 -4.78 -1.69 -1.15
C ASP A 138 -4.79 -2.91 -2.09
N GLU A 139 -5.76 -3.03 -2.97
CA GLU A 139 -5.76 -4.08 -4.00
C GLU A 139 -4.59 -3.92 -4.98
N ALA A 140 -4.27 -2.68 -5.37
CA ALA A 140 -3.11 -2.39 -6.21
C ALA A 140 -1.79 -2.65 -5.46
N LEU A 141 -1.73 -2.34 -4.16
CA LEU A 141 -0.59 -2.62 -3.30
C LEU A 141 -0.36 -4.13 -3.11
N GLN A 142 -1.40 -4.90 -2.80
CA GLN A 142 -1.29 -6.36 -2.60
C GLN A 142 -0.96 -7.11 -3.89
N ALA A 143 -1.55 -6.71 -5.01
CA ALA A 143 -1.22 -7.29 -6.31
C ALA A 143 0.22 -6.97 -6.74
N GLN A 144 0.71 -5.79 -6.36
CA GLN A 144 2.09 -5.38 -6.64
C GLN A 144 3.09 -5.90 -5.60
N GLU A 145 2.70 -6.12 -4.34
CA GLU A 145 3.55 -6.75 -3.33
C GLU A 145 3.95 -8.17 -3.73
N LYS A 146 3.03 -8.94 -4.30
CA LYS A 146 3.34 -10.24 -4.92
C LYS A 146 4.28 -10.11 -6.13
N LYS A 147 4.06 -9.07 -6.96
CA LYS A 147 4.92 -8.76 -8.10
C LYS A 147 6.30 -8.28 -7.64
N LEU A 148 6.35 -7.55 -6.53
CA LEU A 148 7.58 -7.04 -5.92
C LEU A 148 8.43 -8.18 -5.36
N SER A 149 7.85 -9.11 -4.62
CA SER A 149 8.54 -10.30 -4.10
C SER A 149 9.20 -11.09 -5.25
N HIS A 150 8.48 -11.27 -6.35
CA HIS A 150 9.01 -11.95 -7.54
C HIS A 150 10.07 -11.13 -8.30
N LEU A 151 9.95 -9.80 -8.29
CA LEU A 151 10.95 -8.90 -8.87
C LEU A 151 12.18 -8.75 -7.97
N TYR A 152 12.02 -8.78 -6.64
CA TYR A 152 13.14 -8.84 -5.70
C TYR A 152 13.95 -10.13 -5.86
N GLU A 153 13.29 -11.29 -6.01
CA GLU A 153 13.97 -12.55 -6.33
C GLU A 153 14.71 -12.46 -7.68
N LYS A 154 14.05 -11.89 -8.69
CA LYS A 154 14.66 -11.71 -10.02
C LYS A 154 15.82 -10.73 -10.00
N ARG A 155 15.74 -9.67 -9.21
CA ARG A 155 16.81 -8.67 -9.04
C ARG A 155 17.96 -9.21 -8.18
N LEU A 156 17.65 -9.96 -7.12
CA LEU A 156 18.66 -10.65 -6.32
C LEU A 156 19.44 -11.67 -7.19
N LEU A 157 18.75 -12.38 -8.06
CA LEU A 157 19.36 -13.29 -9.04
C LEU A 157 20.14 -12.51 -10.11
N ALA A 158 19.69 -11.33 -10.55
CA ALA A 158 20.41 -10.46 -11.48
C ALA A 158 21.65 -9.81 -10.84
N GLU A 159 21.56 -9.34 -9.60
CA GLU A 159 22.71 -8.80 -8.86
C GLU A 159 23.75 -9.89 -8.51
N LEU A 160 23.32 -11.14 -8.36
CA LEU A 160 24.20 -12.29 -8.23
C LEU A 160 24.82 -12.69 -9.59
N ALA A 161 24.13 -12.44 -10.70
CA ALA A 161 24.65 -12.66 -12.05
C ALA A 161 25.57 -11.51 -12.54
N ASP A 162 25.43 -10.31 -11.99
CA ASP A 162 26.18 -9.11 -12.40
C ASP A 162 27.62 -9.07 -11.83
N LYS A 163 28.06 -10.12 -11.13
CA LYS A 163 29.48 -10.36 -10.82
C LYS A 163 30.29 -10.92 -11.99
N TRP A 164 29.66 -11.10 -13.15
CA TRP A 164 30.32 -11.55 -14.37
C TRP A 164 30.29 -10.47 -15.45
N PRO A 165 31.41 -10.06 -16.01
CA PRO A 165 31.44 -8.97 -17.00
C PRO A 165 30.99 -9.48 -18.36
N THR A 166 29.74 -9.28 -18.71
CA THR A 166 29.30 -9.46 -20.08
C THR A 166 28.35 -8.36 -20.51
N ALA A 167 28.75 -7.75 -21.62
CA ALA A 167 27.98 -6.94 -22.55
C ALA A 167 27.85 -5.44 -22.26
N GLN A 168 28.61 -4.72 -23.04
CA GLN A 168 28.38 -3.35 -23.47
C GLN A 168 26.89 -3.12 -23.79
N ALA A 169 26.13 -2.58 -22.87
CA ALA A 169 24.83 -2.02 -23.16
C ALA A 169 25.07 -0.72 -23.94
N LEU A 170 24.64 -0.68 -25.18
CA LEU A 170 24.67 0.47 -26.06
C LEU A 170 24.06 1.70 -25.36
N VAL A 171 24.84 2.74 -25.28
CA VAL A 171 24.51 4.02 -24.65
C VAL A 171 23.74 4.85 -25.66
N THR A 172 22.40 4.78 -25.63
CA THR A 172 21.56 5.69 -26.42
C THR A 172 20.55 6.34 -25.52
N ASP A 173 20.33 7.64 -25.73
CA ASP A 173 19.23 8.38 -25.13
C ASP A 173 17.90 7.68 -25.43
N GLN A 174 17.08 7.50 -24.41
CA GLN A 174 15.75 6.90 -24.56
C GLN A 174 14.71 8.01 -24.67
N LYS A 175 14.00 8.05 -25.79
CA LYS A 175 12.95 9.06 -26.06
C LYS A 175 11.58 8.42 -25.94
N PHE A 176 10.74 9.02 -25.11
CA PHE A 176 9.34 8.63 -24.92
C PHE A 176 8.45 9.76 -25.42
N SER A 177 7.57 9.47 -26.38
CA SER A 177 6.61 10.43 -26.91
C SER A 177 5.48 10.72 -25.92
N SER A 178 5.16 9.77 -25.05
CA SER A 178 4.22 9.89 -23.93
C SER A 178 4.82 9.27 -22.67
N ALA A 179 4.87 10.08 -21.61
CA ALA A 179 5.29 9.67 -20.28
C ALA A 179 4.58 10.52 -19.24
N SER A 180 4.41 10.01 -18.04
CA SER A 180 3.98 10.81 -16.89
C SER A 180 5.17 11.15 -16.01
N VAL A 181 5.28 12.41 -15.67
CA VAL A 181 6.29 12.94 -14.76
C VAL A 181 5.62 13.29 -13.44
N LEU A 182 6.15 12.77 -12.37
CA LEU A 182 5.77 13.04 -10.99
C LEU A 182 6.92 13.74 -10.29
N PHE A 183 6.64 14.82 -9.58
CA PHE A 183 7.59 15.43 -8.67
C PHE A 183 6.94 15.64 -7.31
N VAL A 184 7.59 15.14 -6.27
CA VAL A 184 7.19 15.32 -4.87
C VAL A 184 8.26 16.09 -4.11
N ASP A 185 7.82 17.03 -3.28
CA ASP A 185 8.70 17.84 -2.45
C ASP A 185 8.11 18.04 -1.06
N VAL A 186 8.96 18.20 -0.05
CA VAL A 186 8.56 18.41 1.35
C VAL A 186 8.29 19.90 1.57
N VAL A 187 7.03 20.25 1.83
CA VAL A 187 6.57 21.66 1.87
C VAL A 187 7.26 22.47 2.97
N ASN A 188 7.45 21.89 4.14
CA ASN A 188 7.96 22.59 5.33
C ASN A 188 9.40 22.19 5.67
N PHE A 189 10.19 21.76 4.70
CA PHE A 189 11.56 21.30 4.92
C PHE A 189 12.45 22.36 5.62
N PRO A 190 12.46 23.64 5.21
CA PRO A 190 13.25 24.66 5.90
C PRO A 190 12.88 24.81 7.38
N MET A 191 11.60 24.76 7.71
CA MET A 191 11.11 24.85 9.10
C MET A 191 11.50 23.62 9.95
N LEU A 192 11.58 22.44 9.32
CA LEU A 192 12.07 21.22 9.97
C LEU A 192 13.57 21.31 10.22
N SER A 193 14.34 21.81 9.24
CA SER A 193 15.80 21.95 9.35
C SER A 193 16.23 22.97 10.40
N GLU A 194 15.40 23.97 10.72
CA GLU A 194 15.65 24.92 11.82
C GLU A 194 15.44 24.30 13.22
N LYS A 195 14.55 23.30 13.33
CA LYS A 195 14.13 22.73 14.61
C LYS A 195 14.75 21.38 14.95
N LEU A 196 15.33 20.71 13.98
CA LEU A 196 15.98 19.42 14.12
C LEU A 196 17.49 19.57 13.93
N SER A 197 18.27 18.82 14.68
CA SER A 197 19.69 18.67 14.40
C SER A 197 19.91 17.98 13.05
N SER A 198 21.09 18.11 12.47
CA SER A 198 21.43 17.49 11.19
C SER A 198 21.28 15.96 11.20
N THR A 199 21.54 15.32 12.35
CA THR A 199 21.36 13.86 12.52
C THR A 199 19.88 13.48 12.55
N GLU A 200 19.08 14.19 13.33
CA GLU A 200 17.63 13.97 13.43
C GLU A 200 16.94 14.24 12.09
N LEU A 201 17.31 15.34 11.42
CA LEU A 201 16.79 15.65 10.08
C LEU A 201 17.14 14.57 9.07
N SER A 202 18.39 14.06 9.11
CA SER A 202 18.83 12.95 8.23
C SER A 202 18.03 11.68 8.46
N GLU A 203 17.64 11.37 9.69
CA GLU A 203 16.79 10.23 10.03
C GLU A 203 15.38 10.38 9.43
N VAL A 204 14.75 11.53 9.60
CA VAL A 204 13.43 11.86 9.06
C VAL A 204 13.44 11.78 7.53
N VAL A 205 14.44 12.40 6.91
CA VAL A 205 14.64 12.41 5.45
C VAL A 205 14.83 11.01 4.92
N ARG A 206 15.68 10.21 5.56
CA ARG A 206 15.93 8.80 5.19
C ARG A 206 14.66 7.98 5.26
N GLN A 207 13.87 8.17 6.33
CA GLN A 207 12.59 7.46 6.50
C GLN A 207 11.60 7.82 5.40
N PHE A 208 11.49 9.11 5.05
CA PHE A 208 10.60 9.56 3.96
C PHE A 208 11.07 9.01 2.61
N TYR A 209 12.32 9.22 2.24
CA TYR A 209 12.79 8.82 0.91
C TYR A 209 12.82 7.32 0.70
N LYS A 210 13.07 6.52 1.74
CA LYS A 210 12.93 5.08 1.66
C LYS A 210 11.48 4.71 1.31
N ASN A 211 10.51 5.20 2.07
CA ASN A 211 9.10 4.90 1.83
C ASN A 211 8.60 5.47 0.49
N ALA A 212 9.08 6.65 0.09
CA ALA A 212 8.73 7.28 -1.18
C ALA A 212 9.31 6.51 -2.36
N GLY A 213 10.58 6.10 -2.28
CA GLY A 213 11.23 5.28 -3.29
C GLY A 213 10.54 3.93 -3.47
N ASP A 214 10.21 3.25 -2.37
CA ASP A 214 9.47 1.99 -2.38
C ASP A 214 8.08 2.18 -3.03
N THR A 215 7.38 3.26 -2.70
CA THR A 215 6.08 3.60 -3.31
C THR A 215 6.21 3.82 -4.82
N LEU A 216 7.14 4.66 -5.27
CA LEU A 216 7.34 4.96 -6.69
C LEU A 216 7.72 3.70 -7.48
N TYR A 217 8.59 2.87 -6.92
CA TYR A 217 8.97 1.59 -7.51
C TYR A 217 7.79 0.62 -7.60
N LEU A 218 6.98 0.54 -6.55
CA LEU A 218 5.79 -0.31 -6.47
C LEU A 218 4.79 0.00 -7.58
N PHE A 219 4.59 1.29 -7.90
CA PHE A 219 3.72 1.72 -8.99
C PHE A 219 4.42 1.72 -10.37
N GLY A 220 5.63 1.19 -10.46
CA GLY A 220 6.35 0.98 -11.71
C GLY A 220 6.91 2.27 -12.30
N ALA A 221 7.50 3.14 -11.47
CA ALA A 221 8.34 4.21 -11.96
C ALA A 221 9.47 3.62 -12.78
N PHE A 222 9.68 4.15 -13.98
CA PHE A 222 10.72 3.70 -14.90
C PHE A 222 12.08 4.28 -14.50
N ASP A 223 12.10 5.54 -14.07
CA ASP A 223 13.29 6.25 -13.59
C ASP A 223 12.94 7.11 -12.38
N MET A 224 13.87 7.26 -11.45
CA MET A 224 13.70 8.04 -10.23
C MET A 224 14.98 8.78 -9.90
N GLN A 225 14.87 10.06 -9.52
CA GLN A 225 16.00 10.92 -9.18
C GLN A 225 15.69 11.86 -8.03
N PHE A 226 16.72 12.16 -7.25
CA PHE A 226 16.66 13.27 -6.32
C PHE A 226 16.89 14.60 -7.04
N VAL A 227 16.05 15.58 -6.78
CA VAL A 227 16.14 16.94 -7.30
C VAL A 227 15.97 17.91 -6.13
N GLY A 228 17.08 18.41 -5.60
CA GLY A 228 17.07 19.16 -4.34
C GLY A 228 16.60 18.26 -3.19
N GLU A 229 15.60 18.76 -2.44
CA GLU A 229 14.93 18.01 -1.37
C GLU A 229 13.70 17.23 -1.88
N GLY A 230 13.50 17.15 -3.19
CA GLY A 230 12.39 16.46 -3.82
C GLY A 230 12.80 15.19 -4.54
N LEU A 231 11.81 14.43 -5.00
CA LEU A 231 11.95 13.21 -5.76
C LEU A 231 11.18 13.32 -7.07
N LEU A 232 11.91 13.18 -8.18
CA LEU A 232 11.37 13.16 -9.53
C LEU A 232 11.24 11.71 -9.99
N ALA A 233 10.09 11.34 -10.54
CA ALA A 233 9.87 10.02 -11.12
C ALA A 233 9.23 10.12 -12.50
N VAL A 234 9.63 9.21 -13.38
CA VAL A 234 9.10 9.09 -14.76
C VAL A 234 8.41 7.75 -14.90
N PHE A 235 7.19 7.77 -15.41
CA PHE A 235 6.40 6.59 -15.72
C PHE A 235 6.16 6.52 -17.22
N VAL A 236 6.42 5.36 -17.82
CA VAL A 236 6.23 5.09 -19.24
C VAL A 236 5.42 3.82 -19.42
N ASP A 237 4.70 3.69 -20.54
CA ASP A 237 4.01 2.45 -20.83
C ASP A 237 5.03 1.35 -21.14
N SER A 238 4.76 0.17 -20.58
CA SER A 238 5.49 -1.05 -20.91
C SER A 238 4.95 -1.60 -22.26
N THR A 239 5.79 -2.29 -23.00
CA THR A 239 5.37 -3.07 -24.18
C THR A 239 4.46 -4.25 -23.83
N ASP A 240 4.27 -4.53 -22.55
CA ASP A 240 3.41 -5.57 -22.02
C ASP A 240 1.96 -5.05 -21.99
N THR A 241 1.07 -5.65 -22.75
CA THR A 241 -0.30 -5.20 -23.03
C THR A 241 -1.24 -5.21 -21.83
N ASP A 242 -0.85 -5.84 -20.71
CA ASP A 242 -1.67 -5.97 -19.49
C ASP A 242 -1.37 -4.92 -18.40
N THR A 243 -0.56 -3.92 -18.70
CA THR A 243 -0.20 -2.89 -17.70
C THR A 243 -1.17 -1.72 -17.71
N VAL A 244 -1.54 -1.29 -16.51
CA VAL A 244 -2.29 -0.04 -16.29
C VAL A 244 -1.50 1.13 -16.89
N ASN A 245 -2.18 2.03 -17.63
CA ASN A 245 -1.62 3.24 -18.24
C ASN A 245 -0.67 3.99 -17.30
N HIS A 246 0.45 4.50 -17.83
CA HIS A 246 1.48 5.23 -17.07
C HIS A 246 0.91 6.40 -16.25
N GLY A 247 -0.11 7.08 -16.76
CA GLY A 247 -0.77 8.20 -16.07
C GLY A 247 -1.48 7.75 -14.80
N LEU A 248 -2.26 6.68 -14.87
CA LEU A 248 -2.98 6.16 -13.70
C LEU A 248 -2.01 5.58 -12.67
N ARG A 249 -0.91 4.97 -13.09
CA ARG A 249 0.16 4.51 -12.19
C ARG A 249 0.82 5.68 -11.45
N ALA A 250 1.11 6.77 -12.16
CA ALA A 250 1.67 7.99 -11.56
C ALA A 250 0.70 8.63 -10.55
N VAL A 251 -0.61 8.64 -10.81
CA VAL A 251 -1.61 9.14 -9.85
C VAL A 251 -1.68 8.27 -8.60
N ARG A 252 -1.69 6.96 -8.76
CA ARG A 252 -1.67 6.01 -7.62
C ARG A 252 -0.42 6.20 -6.77
N ALA A 253 0.74 6.37 -7.42
CA ALA A 253 1.98 6.69 -6.73
C ALA A 253 1.87 8.02 -5.95
N ALA A 254 1.29 9.06 -6.54
CA ALA A 254 1.08 10.34 -5.88
C ALA A 254 0.22 10.23 -4.61
N LEU A 255 -0.87 9.45 -4.67
CA LEU A 255 -1.70 9.17 -3.49
C LEU A 255 -0.93 8.40 -2.42
N GLY A 256 -0.20 7.35 -2.79
CA GLY A 256 0.66 6.59 -1.88
C GLY A 256 1.78 7.42 -1.24
N LEU A 257 2.28 8.47 -1.93
CA LEU A 257 3.25 9.41 -1.36
C LEU A 257 2.64 10.29 -0.26
N ILE A 258 1.37 10.69 -0.41
CA ILE A 258 0.64 11.40 0.66
C ILE A 258 0.52 10.52 1.91
N ASP A 259 0.17 9.24 1.73
CA ASP A 259 0.08 8.29 2.85
C ASP A 259 1.46 8.04 3.49
N SER A 260 2.51 7.98 2.66
CA SER A 260 3.90 7.87 3.16
C SER A 260 4.29 9.08 4.01
N ALA A 261 3.91 10.29 3.61
CA ALA A 261 4.12 11.49 4.41
C ALA A 261 3.36 11.47 5.74
N GLN A 262 2.14 10.91 5.76
CA GLN A 262 1.38 10.74 7.01
C GLN A 262 2.09 9.76 7.97
N ARG A 263 2.66 8.67 7.47
CA ARG A 263 3.46 7.74 8.31
C ARG A 263 4.68 8.43 8.91
N VAL A 264 5.38 9.26 8.12
CA VAL A 264 6.50 10.07 8.63
C VAL A 264 6.03 11.09 9.69
N GLN A 265 4.85 11.68 9.50
CA GLN A 265 4.26 12.57 10.50
C GLN A 265 3.99 11.85 11.84
N VAL A 266 3.47 10.62 11.78
CA VAL A 266 3.27 9.79 12.99
C VAL A 266 4.61 9.46 13.65
N PHE A 267 5.63 9.10 12.84
CA PHE A 267 6.99 8.88 13.35
C PHE A 267 7.54 10.13 14.06
N LEU A 268 7.41 11.32 13.47
CA LEU A 268 7.84 12.56 14.08
C LEU A 268 7.16 12.80 15.45
N GLN A 269 5.85 12.58 15.53
CA GLN A 269 5.09 12.78 16.75
C GLN A 269 5.49 11.80 17.86
N SER A 270 5.79 10.56 17.51
CA SER A 270 6.19 9.52 18.48
C SER A 270 7.65 9.66 18.90
N HIS A 271 8.56 9.93 17.94
CA HIS A 271 10.00 9.93 18.19
C HIS A 271 10.48 11.24 18.86
N PHE A 272 9.83 12.35 18.55
CA PHE A 272 10.14 13.67 19.09
C PHE A 272 9.00 14.21 19.98
N ALA A 273 8.40 13.35 20.80
CA ALA A 273 7.31 13.72 21.69
C ALA A 273 7.69 14.92 22.58
N GLY A 274 6.80 15.91 22.65
CA GLY A 274 7.01 17.14 23.44
C GLY A 274 7.71 18.27 22.68
N ARG A 275 8.20 18.07 21.46
CA ARG A 275 8.71 19.16 20.62
C ARG A 275 7.62 19.71 19.70
N ALA A 276 7.49 21.02 19.62
CA ALA A 276 6.58 21.71 18.69
C ALA A 276 7.19 21.72 17.27
N LEU A 277 7.17 20.55 16.59
CA LEU A 277 7.64 20.43 15.21
C LEU A 277 6.54 20.82 14.22
N PRO A 278 6.89 21.40 13.06
CA PRO A 278 5.94 21.61 11.98
C PRO A 278 5.44 20.25 11.46
N ARG A 279 4.25 20.27 10.86
CA ARG A 279 3.72 19.05 10.22
C ARG A 279 4.60 18.65 9.04
N PHE A 280 4.86 17.35 8.93
CA PHE A 280 5.50 16.80 7.74
C PHE A 280 4.48 16.68 6.62
N GLU A 281 4.56 17.56 5.66
CA GLU A 281 3.63 17.64 4.54
C GLU A 281 4.40 17.62 3.23
N VAL A 282 3.82 16.97 2.22
CA VAL A 282 4.39 16.94 0.87
C VAL A 282 3.41 17.50 -0.13
N CYS A 283 3.93 18.05 -1.22
CA CYS A 283 3.16 18.46 -2.38
C CYS A 283 3.66 17.70 -3.61
N VAL A 284 2.73 17.07 -4.31
CA VAL A 284 3.00 16.28 -5.52
C VAL A 284 2.45 16.99 -6.75
N ALA A 285 3.24 17.10 -7.80
CA ALA A 285 2.79 17.54 -9.10
C ALA A 285 2.90 16.44 -10.14
N LEU A 286 1.91 16.39 -11.03
CA LEU A 286 1.77 15.41 -12.09
C LEU A 286 1.58 16.11 -13.44
N ASN A 287 2.38 15.72 -14.42
CA ASN A 287 2.26 16.20 -15.79
C ASN A 287 2.49 15.04 -16.77
N SER A 288 1.87 15.10 -17.94
CA SER A 288 2.06 14.11 -19.01
C SER A 288 2.57 14.79 -20.28
N GLY A 289 3.51 14.14 -20.97
CA GLY A 289 4.05 14.60 -22.24
C GLY A 289 5.36 13.89 -22.61
N ALA A 290 6.04 14.40 -23.64
CA ALA A 290 7.30 13.80 -24.10
C ALA A 290 8.43 13.99 -23.09
N VAL A 291 9.25 12.93 -22.91
CA VAL A 291 10.44 12.91 -22.05
C VAL A 291 11.58 12.20 -22.77
N THR A 292 12.78 12.74 -22.65
CA THR A 292 14.00 12.06 -23.05
C THR A 292 14.82 11.72 -21.81
N LEU A 293 15.15 10.46 -21.63
CA LEU A 293 16.11 10.04 -20.62
C LEU A 293 17.50 10.07 -21.24
N THR A 294 18.28 11.07 -20.87
CA THR A 294 19.65 11.26 -21.35
C THR A 294 20.62 10.58 -20.36
N ARG A 295 21.46 9.72 -20.88
CA ARG A 295 22.47 9.06 -20.05
C ARG A 295 23.71 9.94 -19.99
N LEU A 296 24.10 10.31 -18.78
CA LEU A 296 25.33 11.03 -18.50
C LEU A 296 26.37 10.04 -17.97
N GLU A 297 27.54 10.02 -18.60
CA GLU A 297 28.72 9.34 -18.03
C GLU A 297 29.38 10.28 -17.02
N ASP A 298 29.41 9.86 -15.77
CA ASP A 298 30.13 10.61 -14.75
C ASP A 298 31.62 10.27 -14.82
N PRO A 299 32.48 11.21 -15.25
CA PRO A 299 33.90 10.96 -15.39
C PRO A 299 34.63 10.80 -14.05
N LEU A 300 34.01 11.19 -12.93
CA LEU A 300 34.60 11.15 -11.60
C LEU A 300 34.25 9.89 -10.82
N TRP A 301 33.03 9.36 -10.99
CA TRP A 301 32.51 8.27 -10.16
C TRP A 301 32.25 6.97 -10.93
N GLY A 302 32.40 6.98 -12.24
CA GLY A 302 32.34 5.79 -13.11
C GLY A 302 30.96 5.11 -13.20
N LYS A 303 29.93 5.68 -12.59
CA LYS A 303 28.56 5.16 -12.67
C LYS A 303 27.71 6.05 -13.57
N PRO A 304 27.14 5.50 -14.66
CA PRO A 304 26.25 6.28 -15.52
C PRO A 304 25.02 6.73 -14.74
N GLN A 305 24.65 8.00 -14.89
CA GLN A 305 23.43 8.58 -14.36
C GLN A 305 22.44 8.85 -15.50
N THR A 306 21.17 8.65 -15.25
CA THR A 306 20.11 8.99 -16.20
C THR A 306 19.53 10.34 -15.80
N LEU A 307 19.39 11.26 -16.77
CA LEU A 307 18.76 12.57 -16.54
C LEU A 307 17.51 12.69 -17.41
N PRO A 308 16.30 12.82 -16.81
CA PRO A 308 15.11 13.12 -17.57
C PRO A 308 15.12 14.58 -18.01
N VAL A 309 14.98 14.77 -19.32
CA VAL A 309 15.00 16.07 -19.98
C VAL A 309 13.72 16.24 -20.80
N GLY A 310 13.14 17.42 -20.76
CA GLY A 310 11.97 17.75 -21.57
C GLY A 310 11.10 18.83 -20.96
N ASP A 311 10.23 19.36 -21.78
CA ASP A 311 9.27 20.38 -21.36
C ASP A 311 8.34 19.86 -20.24
N SER A 312 7.98 18.60 -20.32
CA SER A 312 7.15 17.92 -19.31
C SER A 312 7.80 17.91 -17.92
N VAL A 313 9.12 17.71 -17.86
CA VAL A 313 9.88 17.71 -16.60
C VAL A 313 9.89 19.11 -15.98
N SER A 314 10.32 20.12 -16.76
CA SER A 314 10.36 21.51 -16.29
C SER A 314 8.99 22.01 -15.85
N THR A 315 7.95 21.66 -16.60
CA THR A 315 6.56 21.99 -16.27
C THR A 315 6.12 21.39 -14.95
N THR A 316 6.48 20.13 -14.67
CA THR A 316 6.12 19.45 -13.42
C THR A 316 6.74 20.15 -12.21
N LEU A 317 8.03 20.52 -12.30
CA LEU A 317 8.71 21.24 -11.23
C LEU A 317 8.08 22.62 -10.95
N LEU A 318 7.73 23.34 -12.00
CA LEU A 318 7.06 24.65 -11.88
C LEU A 318 5.64 24.51 -11.33
N LEU A 319 4.91 23.47 -11.74
CA LEU A 319 3.56 23.18 -11.24
C LEU A 319 3.59 22.88 -9.74
N GLN A 320 4.56 22.09 -9.28
CA GLN A 320 4.68 21.76 -7.87
C GLN A 320 4.82 23.02 -7.00
N LYS A 321 5.69 23.97 -7.38
CA LYS A 321 5.85 25.23 -6.67
C LYS A 321 4.55 26.03 -6.59
N GLN A 322 3.78 26.09 -7.67
CA GLN A 322 2.49 26.76 -7.71
C GLN A 322 1.41 26.05 -6.91
N ALA A 323 1.43 24.72 -6.91
CA ALA A 323 0.51 23.89 -6.13
C ALA A 323 0.75 24.05 -4.61
N THR A 324 2.01 24.09 -4.18
CA THR A 324 2.39 24.38 -2.80
C THR A 324 1.86 25.73 -2.34
N GLN A 325 2.03 26.78 -3.15
CA GLN A 325 1.50 28.10 -2.83
C GLN A 325 -0.04 28.14 -2.79
N ALA A 326 -0.70 27.28 -3.57
CA ALA A 326 -2.16 27.16 -3.59
C ALA A 326 -2.70 26.26 -2.44
N GLY A 327 -1.83 25.64 -1.66
CA GLY A 327 -2.19 24.71 -0.59
C GLY A 327 -2.80 23.40 -1.12
N TRP A 328 -2.35 22.93 -2.29
CA TRP A 328 -2.78 21.66 -2.86
C TRP A 328 -1.82 20.54 -2.47
N LYS A 329 -2.36 19.38 -2.13
CA LYS A 329 -1.52 18.20 -1.84
C LYS A 329 -1.05 17.52 -3.12
N ILE A 330 -1.95 17.40 -4.09
CA ILE A 330 -1.64 16.80 -5.39
C ILE A 330 -2.21 17.72 -6.47
N ALA A 331 -1.38 18.10 -7.44
CA ALA A 331 -1.76 18.89 -8.60
C ALA A 331 -1.52 18.11 -9.90
N ALA A 332 -2.50 18.08 -10.77
CA ALA A 332 -2.38 17.50 -12.11
C ALA A 332 -2.58 18.56 -13.18
N SER A 333 -1.71 18.58 -14.19
CA SER A 333 -1.83 19.41 -15.37
C SER A 333 -3.01 18.99 -16.26
N ALA A 334 -3.46 19.87 -17.14
CA ALA A 334 -4.49 19.54 -18.11
C ALA A 334 -4.09 18.37 -19.05
N SER A 335 -2.80 18.19 -19.36
CA SER A 335 -2.31 17.06 -20.13
C SER A 335 -2.46 15.75 -19.35
N MET A 336 -2.09 15.77 -18.07
CA MET A 336 -2.26 14.63 -17.17
C MET A 336 -3.73 14.23 -16.99
N LEU A 337 -4.62 15.22 -16.83
CA LEU A 337 -6.06 14.96 -16.71
C LEU A 337 -6.66 14.31 -17.97
N ARG A 338 -6.16 14.66 -19.16
CA ARG A 338 -6.57 14.00 -20.42
C ARG A 338 -6.04 12.58 -20.50
N GLU A 339 -4.81 12.35 -20.05
CA GLU A 339 -4.17 11.03 -20.06
C GLU A 339 -4.94 9.99 -19.24
N VAL A 340 -5.51 10.42 -18.11
CA VAL A 340 -6.25 9.54 -17.21
C VAL A 340 -7.78 9.64 -17.36
N ALA A 341 -8.27 10.30 -18.38
CA ALA A 341 -9.65 10.50 -18.84
C ALA A 341 -10.75 9.99 -17.89
N GLY A 342 -11.19 10.86 -16.98
CA GLY A 342 -12.36 10.58 -16.12
C GLY A 342 -12.10 9.69 -14.90
N ALA A 343 -10.91 9.10 -14.79
CA ALA A 343 -10.56 8.24 -13.66
C ALA A 343 -10.23 9.01 -12.37
N LEU A 344 -10.26 10.35 -12.39
CA LEU A 344 -9.86 11.17 -11.24
C LEU A 344 -11.04 11.95 -10.65
N LYS A 345 -11.11 11.92 -9.32
CA LYS A 345 -11.88 12.88 -8.55
C LYS A 345 -11.04 14.16 -8.39
N THR A 346 -11.45 15.22 -9.06
CA THR A 346 -10.75 16.51 -9.02
C THR A 346 -11.45 17.50 -8.09
N GLY A 347 -10.63 18.32 -7.41
CA GLY A 347 -11.09 19.42 -6.56
C GLY A 347 -11.03 20.77 -7.30
N ARG A 348 -10.36 21.73 -6.68
CA ARG A 348 -10.20 23.08 -7.18
C ARG A 348 -9.46 23.08 -8.53
N ARG A 349 -9.88 23.95 -9.45
CA ARG A 349 -9.19 24.16 -10.73
C ARG A 349 -8.63 25.58 -10.75
N LYS A 350 -7.43 25.73 -11.29
CA LYS A 350 -6.77 27.03 -11.39
C LYS A 350 -5.87 27.10 -12.61
N ARG A 351 -5.79 28.29 -13.16
CA ARG A 351 -4.84 28.63 -14.22
C ARG A 351 -3.62 29.28 -13.59
N PHE A 352 -2.47 28.65 -13.76
CA PHE A 352 -1.21 29.11 -13.19
C PHE A 352 -0.33 29.76 -14.25
N SER A 353 0.21 30.94 -13.94
CA SER A 353 1.31 31.53 -14.71
C SER A 353 2.61 30.89 -14.23
N LEU A 354 3.31 30.21 -15.13
CA LEU A 354 4.57 29.58 -14.83
C LEU A 354 5.74 30.50 -15.18
N ALA A 355 6.69 30.64 -14.26
CA ALA A 355 7.86 31.49 -14.45
C ALA A 355 8.65 31.05 -15.70
N GLY A 356 9.00 32.05 -16.56
CA GLY A 356 9.72 31.80 -17.80
C GLY A 356 8.87 31.24 -18.96
N ARG A 357 7.53 31.19 -18.83
CA ARG A 357 6.63 30.72 -19.87
C ARG A 357 5.66 31.82 -20.31
N SER A 358 5.40 31.87 -21.60
CA SER A 358 4.45 32.84 -22.22
C SER A 358 3.00 32.41 -22.03
N SER A 359 2.72 31.11 -21.85
CA SER A 359 1.36 30.59 -21.72
C SER A 359 1.09 30.13 -20.29
N ALA A 360 -0.09 30.50 -19.79
CA ALA A 360 -0.57 29.97 -18.51
C ALA A 360 -1.03 28.51 -18.66
N MET A 361 -0.88 27.71 -17.60
CA MET A 361 -1.22 26.30 -17.57
C MET A 361 -2.45 26.06 -16.71
N ASP A 362 -3.42 25.34 -17.27
CA ASP A 362 -4.57 24.87 -16.51
C ASP A 362 -4.21 23.60 -15.73
N ALA A 363 -4.55 23.60 -14.44
CA ALA A 363 -4.33 22.45 -13.56
C ALA A 363 -5.52 22.27 -12.61
N ALA A 364 -5.64 21.07 -12.08
CA ALA A 364 -6.62 20.73 -11.05
C ALA A 364 -5.95 20.03 -9.85
N GLU A 365 -6.53 20.28 -8.69
CA GLU A 365 -6.25 19.51 -7.49
C GLU A 365 -6.81 18.09 -7.66
N VAL A 366 -6.02 17.07 -7.31
CA VAL A 366 -6.45 15.68 -7.32
C VAL A 366 -6.82 15.29 -5.90
N LEU A 367 -8.06 14.82 -5.72
CA LEU A 367 -8.59 14.38 -4.43
C LEU A 367 -8.58 12.84 -4.30
N GLY A 368 -8.51 12.11 -5.40
CA GLY A 368 -8.53 10.67 -5.43
C GLY A 368 -8.84 10.12 -6.81
N ILE A 369 -9.08 8.82 -6.87
CA ILE A 369 -9.52 8.11 -8.07
C ILE A 369 -11.04 8.00 -8.01
N SER A 370 -11.71 8.18 -9.16
CA SER A 370 -13.15 7.97 -9.29
C SER A 370 -13.43 6.47 -9.20
N SER A 371 -14.45 6.10 -8.44
CA SER A 371 -14.96 4.73 -8.32
C SER A 371 -15.62 4.27 -9.61
#